data_1d192b3f2920faa9d78aa05856d3aafe
#
_entry.id   1d192b3f2920faa9d78aa05856d3aafe
#
_cell.length_a   1.000
_cell.length_b   1.000
_cell.length_c   1.000
_cell.angle_alpha   90.00
_cell.angle_beta   90.00
_cell.angle_gamma   90.00
#
_symmetry.space_group_name_H-M   'P 1'
#
loop_
_entity.id
_entity.type
_entity.pdbx_description
1 polymer ?
#
loop_
_entity_poly.entity_id
_entity_poly.type
_entity_poly.pdbx_seq_one_letter_code
_entity_poly.pdbx_strand_id
1 'polypeptide(L)'
;MEYYFDTSSLVALARYYHPFDKDGRLLGFVRSKFQNKEIIVLDAILNETKFTSKGIALKAYPFIEEQKDLIVDTKELMPYSTKKFGNMVDKNFAVVALVNNGKVNYSIMKQSFLNSGDGKLILTMYNRLHDDKEAKICIVTEESKTGNDGKIFKKIPALCDFIGARCITLVEFLADTSFHVDM
;
A
#
# COMPACT_ATOMS: atom_id res chain seq x y z
N MET A 1 12.66 8.30 6.71
CA MET A 1 11.85 7.90 5.52
C MET A 1 10.56 7.29 6.01
N GLU A 2 9.44 7.58 5.37
CA GLU A 2 8.13 6.98 5.67
C GLU A 2 7.84 5.86 4.66
N TYR A 3 7.54 4.68 5.16
CA TYR A 3 7.23 3.49 4.36
C TYR A 3 5.74 3.16 4.50
N TYR A 4 5.00 3.34 3.43
CA TYR A 4 3.57 3.08 3.37
C TYR A 4 3.33 1.62 2.97
N PHE A 5 2.85 0.84 3.90
CA PHE A 5 2.66 -0.59 3.70
C PHE A 5 1.33 -0.88 3.01
N ASP A 6 1.40 -1.67 1.94
CA ASP A 6 0.24 -2.26 1.30
C ASP A 6 -0.22 -3.53 2.03
N THR A 7 -1.46 -3.95 1.82
CA THR A 7 -2.04 -5.19 2.36
C THR A 7 -1.18 -6.41 2.03
N SER A 8 -0.64 -6.50 0.80
CA SER A 8 0.18 -7.64 0.36
C SER A 8 1.46 -7.76 1.16
N SER A 9 2.13 -6.65 1.48
CA SER A 9 3.36 -6.63 2.28
C SER A 9 3.10 -6.98 3.74
N LEU A 10 2.01 -6.50 4.34
CA LEU A 10 1.61 -6.88 5.70
C LEU A 10 1.33 -8.38 5.80
N VAL A 11 0.64 -8.95 4.81
CA VAL A 11 0.33 -10.39 4.73
C VAL A 11 1.61 -11.21 4.51
N ALA A 12 2.51 -10.76 3.63
CA ALA A 12 3.78 -11.44 3.37
C ALA A 12 4.67 -11.44 4.63
N LEU A 13 4.76 -10.31 5.32
CA LEU A 13 5.50 -10.18 6.57
C LEU A 13 5.01 -11.19 7.62
N ALA A 14 3.69 -11.32 7.77
CA ALA A 14 3.09 -12.26 8.72
C ALA A 14 3.20 -13.72 8.29
N ARG A 15 3.13 -14.02 6.98
CA ARG A 15 3.09 -15.38 6.47
C ARG A 15 4.47 -15.99 6.28
N TYR A 16 5.42 -15.19 5.77
CA TYR A 16 6.70 -15.70 5.30
C TYR A 16 7.89 -15.34 6.20
N TYR A 17 7.75 -14.34 7.07
CA TYR A 17 8.84 -13.88 7.94
C TYR A 17 8.56 -14.13 9.41
N HIS A 18 7.38 -13.76 9.90
CA HIS A 18 7.01 -13.93 11.31
C HIS A 18 7.16 -15.38 11.85
N PRO A 19 6.84 -16.46 11.09
CA PRO A 19 7.02 -17.83 11.59
C PRO A 19 8.49 -18.21 11.88
N PHE A 20 9.45 -17.48 11.32
CA PHE A 20 10.88 -17.71 11.54
C PHE A 20 11.47 -16.78 12.61
N ASP A 21 10.68 -15.87 13.15
CA ASP A 21 11.08 -14.90 14.18
C ASP A 21 11.02 -15.53 15.57
N LYS A 22 11.91 -16.49 15.84
CA LYS A 22 11.94 -17.25 17.10
C LYS A 22 12.23 -16.37 18.32
N ASP A 23 13.05 -15.34 18.14
CA ASP A 23 13.53 -14.47 19.22
C ASP A 23 12.70 -13.19 19.36
N GLY A 24 11.68 -12.99 18.53
CA GLY A 24 10.84 -11.78 18.53
C GLY A 24 11.54 -10.52 18.02
N ARG A 25 12.70 -10.63 17.37
CA ARG A 25 13.47 -9.50 16.84
C ARG A 25 12.71 -8.77 15.74
N LEU A 26 12.14 -9.51 14.80
CA LEU A 26 11.33 -8.94 13.72
C LEU A 26 10.07 -8.27 14.26
N LEU A 27 9.38 -8.94 15.20
CA LEU A 27 8.21 -8.37 15.87
C LEU A 27 8.55 -7.05 16.57
N GLY A 28 9.64 -7.01 17.33
CA GLY A 28 10.13 -5.82 18.02
C GLY A 28 10.51 -4.70 17.05
N PHE A 29 11.21 -5.05 15.96
CA PHE A 29 11.61 -4.13 14.91
C PHE A 29 10.38 -3.50 14.22
N VAL A 30 9.43 -4.30 13.75
CA VAL A 30 8.22 -3.80 13.09
C VAL A 30 7.41 -2.92 14.03
N ARG A 31 7.26 -3.31 15.31
CA ARG A 31 6.58 -2.50 16.34
C ARG A 31 7.27 -1.15 16.51
N SER A 32 8.59 -1.14 16.67
CA SER A 32 9.36 0.10 16.83
C SER A 32 9.21 1.02 15.62
N LYS A 33 9.34 0.49 14.39
CA LYS A 33 9.17 1.26 13.15
C LYS A 33 7.76 1.82 13.01
N PHE A 34 6.73 1.08 13.40
CA PHE A 34 5.36 1.54 13.41
C PHE A 34 5.13 2.66 14.44
N GLN A 35 5.60 2.49 15.67
CA GLN A 35 5.48 3.49 16.73
C GLN A 35 6.23 4.79 16.41
N ASN A 36 7.36 4.69 15.74
CA ASN A 36 8.14 5.85 15.28
C ASN A 36 7.58 6.49 14.00
N LYS A 37 6.44 6.02 13.48
CA LYS A 37 5.82 6.49 12.24
C LYS A 37 6.75 6.37 11.02
N GLU A 38 7.66 5.40 11.04
CA GLU A 38 8.44 5.02 9.88
C GLU A 38 7.67 4.01 9.02
N ILE A 39 6.93 3.07 9.63
CA ILE A 39 5.91 2.27 8.95
C ILE A 39 4.57 2.98 9.09
N ILE A 40 3.96 3.29 7.96
CA ILE A 40 2.65 3.95 7.88
C ILE A 40 1.62 2.96 7.34
N VAL A 41 0.49 2.87 8.02
CA VAL A 41 -0.66 2.06 7.61
C VAL A 41 -1.88 2.98 7.48
N LEU A 42 -2.56 2.92 6.33
CA LEU A 42 -3.80 3.66 6.10
C LEU A 42 -5.00 2.88 6.67
N ASP A 43 -6.05 3.57 7.05
CA ASP A 43 -7.30 2.96 7.53
C ASP A 43 -7.94 2.03 6.48
N ALA A 44 -7.88 2.39 5.19
CA ALA A 44 -8.33 1.56 4.09
C ALA A 44 -7.53 0.24 4.01
N ILE A 45 -6.20 0.30 4.15
CA ILE A 45 -5.31 -0.88 4.19
C ILE A 45 -5.60 -1.73 5.43
N LEU A 46 -5.75 -1.11 6.60
CA LEU A 46 -6.10 -1.83 7.83
C LEU A 46 -7.42 -2.60 7.67
N ASN A 47 -8.43 -1.97 7.08
CA ASN A 47 -9.73 -2.61 6.86
C ASN A 47 -9.64 -3.79 5.89
N GLU A 48 -8.90 -3.68 4.79
CA GLU A 48 -8.66 -4.81 3.88
C GLU A 48 -7.89 -5.95 4.57
N THR A 49 -6.88 -5.61 5.36
CA THR A 49 -6.03 -6.57 6.07
C THR A 49 -6.82 -7.45 7.06
N LYS A 50 -7.89 -6.93 7.66
CA LYS A 50 -8.80 -7.69 8.56
C LYS A 50 -9.40 -8.92 7.87
N PHE A 51 -9.71 -8.81 6.60
CA PHE A 51 -10.39 -9.88 5.86
C PHE A 51 -9.42 -10.69 4.99
N THR A 52 -8.29 -10.11 4.62
CA THR A 52 -7.30 -10.78 3.76
C THR A 52 -6.60 -11.90 4.53
N SER A 53 -6.58 -13.10 3.93
CA SER A 53 -5.93 -14.28 4.52
C SER A 53 -6.37 -14.56 5.97
N LYS A 54 -7.65 -14.34 6.28
CA LYS A 54 -8.25 -14.54 7.62
C LYS A 54 -7.61 -13.67 8.72
N GLY A 55 -7.13 -12.46 8.35
CA GLY A 55 -6.53 -11.52 9.27
C GLY A 55 -5.16 -11.95 9.82
N ILE A 56 -4.40 -12.76 9.08
CA ILE A 56 -3.11 -13.28 9.55
C ILE A 56 -2.14 -12.18 9.98
N ALA A 57 -2.12 -11.04 9.28
CA ALA A 57 -1.22 -9.95 9.60
C ALA A 57 -1.53 -9.31 10.96
N LEU A 58 -2.81 -9.09 11.26
CA LEU A 58 -3.21 -8.48 12.55
C LEU A 58 -3.09 -9.47 13.71
N LYS A 59 -3.17 -10.78 13.44
CA LYS A 59 -2.87 -11.80 14.46
C LYS A 59 -1.38 -11.85 14.80
N ALA A 60 -0.50 -11.67 13.81
CA ALA A 60 0.95 -11.62 14.00
C ALA A 60 1.41 -10.29 14.63
N TYR A 61 0.76 -9.20 14.24
CA TYR A 61 1.10 -7.81 14.63
C TYR A 61 -0.11 -7.07 15.20
N PRO A 62 -0.67 -7.51 16.36
CA PRO A 62 -1.93 -6.96 16.91
C PRO A 62 -1.85 -5.47 17.26
N PHE A 63 -0.65 -4.97 17.59
CA PHE A 63 -0.42 -3.56 17.90
C PHE A 63 -0.82 -2.60 16.76
N ILE A 64 -0.87 -3.07 15.50
CA ILE A 64 -1.32 -2.25 14.38
C ILE A 64 -2.80 -1.86 14.53
N GLU A 65 -3.64 -2.78 15.04
CA GLU A 65 -5.06 -2.52 15.29
C GLU A 65 -5.30 -1.85 16.64
N GLU A 66 -4.47 -2.12 17.62
CA GLU A 66 -4.57 -1.56 18.98
C GLU A 66 -4.22 -0.07 19.03
N GLN A 67 -3.23 0.37 18.26
CA GLN A 67 -2.73 1.76 18.24
C GLN A 67 -3.39 2.57 17.11
N LYS A 68 -4.69 2.77 17.21
CA LYS A 68 -5.51 3.43 16.17
C LYS A 68 -5.10 4.87 15.87
N ASP A 69 -4.51 5.55 16.81
CA ASP A 69 -3.97 6.91 16.70
C ASP A 69 -2.76 7.00 15.78
N LEU A 70 -2.12 5.86 15.46
CA LEU A 70 -1.03 5.78 14.48
C LEU A 70 -1.52 5.45 13.07
N ILE A 71 -2.78 5.07 12.90
CA ILE A 71 -3.39 4.80 11.59
C ILE A 71 -3.77 6.11 10.91
N VAL A 72 -3.36 6.25 9.66
CA VAL A 72 -3.70 7.44 8.87
C VAL A 72 -5.11 7.31 8.32
N ASP A 73 -6.00 8.24 8.70
CA ASP A 73 -7.38 8.30 8.20
C ASP A 73 -7.41 8.87 6.77
N THR A 74 -8.05 8.12 5.87
CA THR A 74 -8.20 8.48 4.45
C THR A 74 -9.64 8.68 4.01
N LYS A 75 -10.61 8.71 4.94
CA LYS A 75 -12.04 8.80 4.58
C LYS A 75 -12.35 10.06 3.78
N GLU A 76 -11.90 11.21 4.25
CA GLU A 76 -12.10 12.51 3.62
C GLU A 76 -10.96 12.90 2.66
N LEU A 77 -10.04 11.94 2.36
CA LEU A 77 -8.91 12.23 1.50
C LEU A 77 -9.37 12.51 0.07
N MET A 78 -9.09 13.74 -0.38
CA MET A 78 -9.37 14.21 -1.73
C MET A 78 -8.06 14.55 -2.46
N PRO A 79 -7.99 14.38 -3.80
CA PRO A 79 -6.82 14.81 -4.56
C PRO A 79 -6.73 16.34 -4.59
N TYR A 80 -5.52 16.88 -4.52
CA TYR A 80 -5.30 18.32 -4.63
C TYR A 80 -5.88 18.92 -5.95
N SER A 81 -6.00 18.08 -6.99
CA SER A 81 -6.68 18.40 -8.23
C SER A 81 -7.52 17.23 -8.71
N THR A 82 -8.83 17.27 -8.43
CA THR A 82 -9.79 16.23 -8.82
C THR A 82 -9.77 15.97 -10.34
N LYS A 83 -9.68 17.04 -11.16
CA LYS A 83 -9.63 16.92 -12.62
C LYS A 83 -8.36 16.23 -13.10
N LYS A 84 -7.19 16.62 -12.59
CA LYS A 84 -5.91 16.01 -12.98
C LYS A 84 -5.83 14.55 -12.55
N PHE A 85 -6.16 14.26 -11.29
CA PHE A 85 -6.14 12.90 -10.78
C PHE A 85 -7.17 12.01 -11.48
N GLY A 86 -8.39 12.49 -11.69
CA GLY A 86 -9.43 11.78 -12.42
C GLY A 86 -9.00 11.42 -13.85
N ASN A 87 -8.38 12.36 -14.58
CA ASN A 87 -7.83 12.10 -15.91
C ASN A 87 -6.69 11.07 -15.89
N MET A 88 -5.86 11.08 -14.85
CA MET A 88 -4.78 10.10 -14.68
C MET A 88 -5.35 8.69 -14.45
N VAL A 89 -6.37 8.57 -13.60
CA VAL A 89 -7.07 7.29 -13.38
C VAL A 89 -7.65 6.76 -14.68
N ASP A 90 -8.33 7.60 -15.45
CA ASP A 90 -8.99 7.17 -16.69
C ASP A 90 -8.02 6.77 -17.80
N LYS A 91 -6.91 7.51 -17.95
CA LYS A 91 -6.01 7.36 -19.10
C LYS A 91 -4.81 6.46 -18.81
N ASN A 92 -4.34 6.44 -17.56
CA ASN A 92 -3.06 5.83 -17.20
C ASN A 92 -3.20 4.64 -16.26
N PHE A 93 -4.17 4.68 -15.32
CA PHE A 93 -4.33 3.60 -14.34
C PHE A 93 -5.19 2.47 -14.87
N ALA A 94 -6.22 2.79 -15.68
CA ALA A 94 -7.08 1.78 -16.28
C ALA A 94 -6.41 1.05 -17.45
N VAL A 95 -6.72 -0.23 -17.60
CA VAL A 95 -6.35 -1.05 -18.77
C VAL A 95 -7.42 -0.88 -19.83
N VAL A 96 -7.17 -0.02 -20.81
CA VAL A 96 -8.13 0.40 -21.83
C VAL A 96 -8.81 -0.79 -22.53
N ALA A 97 -8.05 -1.86 -22.85
CA ALA A 97 -8.60 -3.06 -23.50
C ALA A 97 -9.69 -3.74 -22.66
N LEU A 98 -9.57 -3.72 -21.33
CA LEU A 98 -10.56 -4.32 -20.42
C LEU A 98 -11.78 -3.40 -20.22
N VAL A 99 -11.58 -2.10 -20.24
CA VAL A 99 -12.66 -1.11 -20.16
C VAL A 99 -13.55 -1.18 -21.42
N ASN A 100 -12.96 -1.29 -22.60
CA ASN A 100 -13.66 -1.29 -23.89
C ASN A 100 -14.43 -2.59 -24.17
N ASN A 101 -14.19 -3.66 -23.44
CA ASN A 101 -14.91 -4.93 -23.59
C ASN A 101 -16.41 -4.85 -23.23
N GLY A 102 -16.91 -3.72 -22.73
CA GLY A 102 -18.33 -3.46 -22.50
C GLY A 102 -19.02 -4.33 -21.44
N LYS A 103 -18.29 -5.27 -20.83
CA LYS A 103 -18.84 -6.22 -19.84
C LYS A 103 -18.92 -5.64 -18.43
N VAL A 104 -18.33 -4.45 -18.19
CA VAL A 104 -18.16 -3.89 -16.85
C VAL A 104 -18.59 -2.43 -16.83
N ASN A 105 -19.32 -2.04 -15.80
CA ASN A 105 -19.63 -0.64 -15.56
C ASN A 105 -18.36 0.06 -15.03
N TYR A 106 -17.66 0.74 -15.92
CA TYR A 106 -16.40 1.43 -15.59
C TYR A 106 -16.56 2.46 -14.46
N SER A 107 -17.66 3.21 -14.43
CA SER A 107 -17.91 4.21 -13.39
C SER A 107 -17.96 3.58 -11.99
N ILE A 108 -18.64 2.44 -11.86
CA ILE A 108 -18.71 1.70 -10.58
C ILE A 108 -17.32 1.17 -10.21
N MET A 109 -16.59 0.59 -11.17
CA MET A 109 -15.25 0.05 -10.92
C MET A 109 -14.26 1.14 -10.54
N LYS A 110 -14.34 2.31 -11.20
CA LYS A 110 -13.52 3.48 -10.85
C LYS A 110 -13.79 3.96 -9.43
N GLN A 111 -15.06 4.05 -9.04
CA GLN A 111 -15.44 4.45 -7.68
C GLN A 111 -14.95 3.43 -6.65
N SER A 112 -15.09 2.14 -6.94
CA SER A 112 -14.56 1.05 -6.10
C SER A 112 -13.05 1.14 -5.94
N PHE A 113 -12.31 1.37 -7.04
CA PHE A 113 -10.86 1.55 -6.99
C PHE A 113 -10.46 2.76 -6.12
N LEU A 114 -11.11 3.92 -6.32
CA LEU A 114 -10.80 5.13 -5.55
C LEU A 114 -11.02 4.97 -4.04
N ASN A 115 -11.90 4.06 -3.65
CA ASN A 115 -12.20 3.74 -2.25
C ASN A 115 -11.42 2.52 -1.71
N SER A 116 -10.70 1.80 -2.55
CA SER A 116 -9.87 0.65 -2.14
C SER A 116 -8.59 1.10 -1.44
N GLY A 117 -7.92 0.16 -0.76
CA GLY A 117 -6.60 0.36 -0.18
C GLY A 117 -5.59 0.87 -1.21
N ASP A 118 -5.53 0.23 -2.39
CA ASP A 118 -4.66 0.63 -3.50
C ASP A 118 -4.94 2.08 -3.94
N GLY A 119 -6.20 2.42 -4.16
CA GLY A 119 -6.60 3.76 -4.59
C GLY A 119 -6.27 4.83 -3.56
N LYS A 120 -6.55 4.56 -2.28
CA LYS A 120 -6.22 5.49 -1.18
C LYS A 120 -4.71 5.63 -0.99
N LEU A 121 -3.95 4.53 -1.14
CA LEU A 121 -2.50 4.54 -1.04
C LEU A 121 -1.87 5.41 -2.15
N ILE A 122 -2.27 5.19 -3.40
CA ILE A 122 -1.78 5.99 -4.55
C ILE A 122 -2.21 7.47 -4.42
N LEU A 123 -3.43 7.74 -3.98
CA LEU A 123 -3.90 9.11 -3.75
C LEU A 123 -3.10 9.81 -2.64
N THR A 124 -2.77 9.11 -1.56
CA THR A 124 -1.93 9.64 -0.49
C THR A 124 -0.55 10.03 -1.03
N MET A 125 0.10 9.14 -1.80
CA MET A 125 1.38 9.43 -2.43
C MET A 125 1.32 10.62 -3.39
N TYR A 126 0.28 10.66 -4.24
CA TYR A 126 0.08 11.72 -5.19
C TYR A 126 -0.02 13.11 -4.51
N ASN A 127 -0.77 13.22 -3.42
CA ASN A 127 -0.88 14.46 -2.65
C ASN A 127 0.44 14.82 -1.96
N ARG A 128 1.08 13.84 -1.28
CA ARG A 128 2.35 14.07 -0.57
C ARG A 128 3.45 14.56 -1.51
N LEU A 129 3.58 13.97 -2.71
CA LEU A 129 4.56 14.39 -3.73
C LEU A 129 4.20 15.71 -4.39
N HIS A 130 2.92 16.10 -4.38
CA HIS A 130 2.52 17.44 -4.81
C HIS A 130 2.94 18.51 -3.80
N ASP A 131 2.71 18.24 -2.51
CA ASP A 131 2.99 19.19 -1.42
C ASP A 131 4.50 19.34 -1.18
N ASP A 132 5.23 18.24 -1.28
CA ASP A 132 6.71 18.21 -1.16
C ASP A 132 7.29 17.20 -2.16
N LYS A 133 7.93 17.70 -3.21
CA LYS A 133 8.57 16.84 -4.24
C LYS A 133 9.77 16.05 -3.73
N GLU A 134 10.41 16.51 -2.66
CA GLU A 134 11.55 15.86 -2.02
C GLU A 134 11.13 14.97 -0.84
N ALA A 135 9.83 14.78 -0.65
CA ALA A 135 9.31 13.95 0.43
C ALA A 135 9.93 12.54 0.40
N LYS A 136 10.54 12.16 1.50
CA LYS A 136 11.17 10.83 1.65
C LYS A 136 10.09 9.79 1.99
N ILE A 137 9.28 9.45 1.00
CA ILE A 137 8.18 8.49 1.10
C ILE A 137 8.36 7.33 0.13
N CYS A 138 7.86 6.15 0.50
CA CYS A 138 7.98 4.93 -0.30
C CYS A 138 6.80 4.00 -0.05
N ILE A 139 6.28 3.33 -1.08
CA ILE A 139 5.32 2.24 -0.91
C ILE A 139 6.07 0.93 -0.79
N VAL A 140 5.65 0.08 0.16
CA VAL A 140 6.11 -1.30 0.29
C VAL A 140 5.00 -2.24 -0.14
N THR A 141 5.23 -3.03 -1.21
CA THR A 141 4.26 -3.98 -1.75
C THR A 141 4.93 -5.23 -2.29
N GLU A 142 4.24 -6.36 -2.21
CA GLU A 142 4.66 -7.63 -2.84
C GLU A 142 4.00 -7.85 -4.21
N GLU A 143 3.30 -6.86 -4.72
CA GLU A 143 2.76 -6.94 -6.08
C GLU A 143 3.88 -6.87 -7.13
N SER A 144 3.81 -7.76 -8.14
CA SER A 144 4.75 -7.74 -9.26
C SER A 144 4.48 -6.58 -10.20
N LYS A 145 5.53 -5.99 -10.78
CA LYS A 145 5.43 -4.94 -11.79
C LYS A 145 4.83 -5.45 -13.11
N THR A 146 4.97 -6.75 -13.36
CA THR A 146 4.51 -7.41 -14.60
C THR A 146 3.18 -8.14 -14.37
N GLY A 147 2.36 -8.17 -15.43
CA GLY A 147 1.04 -8.79 -15.39
C GLY A 147 0.00 -7.90 -14.70
N ASN A 148 -1.26 -8.12 -15.02
CA ASN A 148 -2.38 -7.35 -14.44
C ASN A 148 -3.50 -8.25 -13.89
N ASP A 149 -3.32 -9.58 -13.97
CA ASP A 149 -4.24 -10.61 -13.45
C ASP A 149 -5.71 -10.40 -13.91
N GLY A 150 -5.91 -9.79 -15.09
CA GLY A 150 -7.24 -9.48 -15.63
C GLY A 150 -7.97 -8.33 -14.90
N LYS A 151 -7.32 -7.62 -13.98
CA LYS A 151 -7.93 -6.49 -13.28
C LYS A 151 -8.03 -5.26 -14.21
N ILE A 152 -9.07 -4.44 -14.02
CA ILE A 152 -9.27 -3.20 -14.78
C ILE A 152 -8.20 -2.17 -14.46
N PHE A 153 -7.78 -2.07 -13.22
CA PHE A 153 -6.72 -1.14 -12.79
C PHE A 153 -5.38 -1.85 -12.69
N LYS A 154 -4.32 -1.15 -13.04
CA LYS A 154 -2.94 -1.61 -12.94
C LYS A 154 -2.57 -1.84 -11.48
N LYS A 155 -1.55 -2.66 -11.26
CA LYS A 155 -0.98 -2.94 -9.94
C LYS A 155 -0.20 -1.75 -9.40
N ILE A 156 -0.04 -1.68 -8.08
CA ILE A 156 0.63 -0.58 -7.36
C ILE A 156 1.98 -0.18 -7.97
N PRO A 157 2.93 -1.10 -8.31
CA PRO A 157 4.20 -0.68 -8.87
C PRO A 157 4.07 0.09 -10.20
N ALA A 158 3.14 -0.34 -11.06
CA ALA A 158 2.87 0.37 -12.32
C ALA A 158 2.18 1.72 -12.09
N LEU A 159 1.34 1.85 -11.06
CA LEU A 159 0.71 3.13 -10.68
C LEU A 159 1.74 4.10 -10.11
N CYS A 160 2.70 3.61 -9.32
CA CYS A 160 3.80 4.41 -8.79
C CYS A 160 4.63 5.05 -9.89
N ASP A 161 4.92 4.33 -10.99
CA ASP A 161 5.65 4.89 -12.14
C ASP A 161 4.94 6.13 -12.72
N PHE A 162 3.59 6.15 -12.77
CA PHE A 162 2.83 7.29 -13.30
C PHE A 162 2.81 8.51 -12.39
N ILE A 163 2.88 8.32 -11.08
CA ILE A 163 2.87 9.42 -10.12
C ILE A 163 4.28 9.84 -9.68
N GLY A 164 5.32 9.10 -10.11
CA GLY A 164 6.71 9.34 -9.71
C GLY A 164 7.01 8.94 -8.27
N ALA A 165 6.23 8.01 -7.69
CA ALA A 165 6.45 7.50 -6.34
C ALA A 165 7.47 6.35 -6.33
N ARG A 166 8.31 6.30 -5.28
CA ARG A 166 9.16 5.14 -5.02
C ARG A 166 8.30 3.96 -4.55
N CYS A 167 8.60 2.77 -5.09
CA CYS A 167 7.93 1.53 -4.71
C CYS A 167 8.99 0.42 -4.57
N ILE A 168 8.93 -0.32 -3.47
CA ILE A 168 9.90 -1.38 -3.14
C ILE A 168 9.18 -2.63 -2.61
N THR A 169 9.89 -3.74 -2.62
CA THR A 169 9.48 -4.99 -1.97
C THR A 169 9.77 -4.98 -0.47
N LEU A 170 9.21 -5.94 0.26
CA LEU A 170 9.49 -6.13 1.69
C LEU A 170 10.97 -6.45 1.96
N VAL A 171 11.62 -7.21 1.06
CA VAL A 171 13.06 -7.52 1.16
C VAL A 171 13.89 -6.25 1.06
N GLU A 172 13.58 -5.38 0.10
CA GLU A 172 14.26 -4.09 -0.07
C GLU A 172 14.00 -3.17 1.14
N PHE A 173 12.78 -3.17 1.70
CA PHE A 173 12.47 -2.42 2.93
C PHE A 173 13.32 -2.88 4.12
N LEU A 174 13.44 -4.20 4.33
CA LEU A 174 14.29 -4.75 5.40
C LEU A 174 15.76 -4.37 5.20
N ALA A 175 16.25 -4.43 3.96
CA ALA A 175 17.61 -3.99 3.62
C ALA A 175 17.81 -2.47 3.83
N ASP A 176 16.90 -1.63 3.33
CA ASP A 176 16.94 -0.17 3.47
C ASP A 176 16.95 0.28 4.95
N THR A 177 16.30 -0.48 5.82
CA THR A 177 16.19 -0.20 7.25
C THR A 177 17.24 -0.92 8.10
N SER A 178 18.21 -1.56 7.44
CA SER A 178 19.33 -2.29 8.07
C SER A 178 18.87 -3.36 9.06
N PHE A 179 17.74 -4.01 8.77
CA PHE A 179 17.32 -5.17 9.54
C PHE A 179 18.12 -6.39 9.08
N HIS A 180 19.04 -6.84 9.94
CA HIS A 180 19.85 -8.05 9.70
C HIS A 180 19.36 -9.17 10.63
N VAL A 181 19.14 -10.34 10.04
CA VAL A 181 18.99 -11.59 10.80
C VAL A 181 20.41 -12.15 10.96
N ASP A 182 20.95 -12.10 12.16
CA ASP A 182 22.17 -12.83 12.48
C ASP A 182 21.85 -14.33 12.35
N MET A 183 22.49 -14.99 11.39
CA MET A 183 22.39 -16.45 11.20
C MET A 183 23.34 -17.15 12.15
#